data_ffc227ba11b53a8c2ed9f499c90c0b76
#
_entry.id   ffc227ba11b53a8c2ed9f499c90c0b76
#
_cell.length_a   1.000
_cell.length_b   1.000
_cell.length_c   1.000
_cell.angle_alpha   90.00
_cell.angle_beta   90.00
_cell.angle_gamma   90.00
#
_symmetry.space_group_name_H-M   'P 1'
#
loop_
_entity.id
_entity.type
_entity.pdbx_description
1 polymer ?
#
loop_
_entity_poly.entity_id
_entity_poly.type
_entity_poly.pdbx_seq_one_letter_code
_entity_poly.pdbx_strand_id
1 'polypeptide(L)'
;MSSSIDIGISQDQRQQIADGLGRLLADTWVLYGKTHGFHWNVTGPMFNSLHGMFDTQYNELWDSLDEIAERIRALGMPAPFGDST
;
A
#
# COMPACT_ATOMS: atom_id res chain seq x y z
N MET A 1 16.73 5.57 -17.66
CA MET A 1 17.04 4.15 -17.78
C MET A 1 17.04 3.49 -16.42
N SER A 2 16.25 2.45 -16.33
CA SER A 2 16.24 1.66 -15.09
C SER A 2 17.59 1.01 -14.83
N SER A 3 18.41 0.86 -15.86
CA SER A 3 19.74 0.29 -15.74
C SER A 3 20.66 1.10 -14.85
N SER A 4 20.27 2.33 -14.46
CA SER A 4 21.06 3.12 -13.51
C SER A 4 20.99 2.58 -12.08
N ILE A 5 20.03 1.68 -11.81
CA ILE A 5 19.88 1.06 -10.50
C ILE A 5 20.61 -0.27 -10.49
N ASP A 6 21.62 -0.36 -9.63
CA ASP A 6 22.40 -1.59 -9.48
C ASP A 6 22.34 -2.04 -8.02
N ILE A 7 21.42 -2.96 -7.75
CA ILE A 7 21.23 -3.55 -6.42
C ILE A 7 21.46 -5.06 -6.44
N GLY A 8 22.17 -5.57 -7.47
CA GLY A 8 22.46 -6.99 -7.60
C GLY A 8 21.28 -7.83 -8.10
N ILE A 9 20.22 -7.21 -8.60
CA ILE A 9 19.02 -7.88 -9.12
C ILE A 9 18.83 -7.47 -10.58
N SER A 10 18.57 -8.45 -11.46
CA SER A 10 18.32 -8.17 -12.87
C SER A 10 17.09 -7.29 -13.07
N GLN A 11 17.01 -6.65 -14.24
CA GLN A 11 15.85 -5.83 -14.55
C GLN A 11 14.55 -6.65 -14.57
N ASP A 12 14.60 -7.86 -15.09
CA ASP A 12 13.42 -8.75 -15.12
C ASP A 12 12.98 -9.10 -13.70
N GLN A 13 13.94 -9.40 -12.82
CA GLN A 13 13.63 -9.69 -11.42
C GLN A 13 13.04 -8.47 -10.71
N ARG A 14 13.60 -7.28 -10.96
CA ARG A 14 13.05 -6.04 -10.39
C ARG A 14 11.62 -5.83 -10.85
N GLN A 15 11.34 -6.07 -12.12
CA GLN A 15 9.99 -5.93 -12.65
C GLN A 15 9.01 -6.89 -11.98
N GLN A 16 9.42 -8.15 -11.79
CA GLN A 16 8.58 -9.14 -11.12
C GLN A 16 8.29 -8.76 -9.67
N ILE A 17 9.29 -8.29 -8.96
CA ILE A 17 9.13 -7.83 -7.58
C ILE A 17 8.20 -6.61 -7.54
N ALA A 18 8.41 -5.66 -8.43
CA ALA A 18 7.58 -4.46 -8.51
C ALA A 18 6.12 -4.82 -8.83
N ASP A 19 5.88 -5.78 -9.72
CA ASP A 19 4.53 -6.23 -10.05
C ASP A 19 3.84 -6.85 -8.84
N GLY A 20 4.59 -7.67 -8.07
CA GLY A 20 4.07 -8.26 -6.83
C GLY A 20 3.73 -7.20 -5.79
N LEU A 21 4.59 -6.22 -5.63
CA LEU A 21 4.33 -5.10 -4.71
C LEU A 21 3.16 -4.25 -5.19
N GLY A 22 3.00 -4.09 -6.50
CA GLY A 22 1.86 -3.37 -7.07
C GLY A 22 0.53 -4.04 -6.74
N ARG A 23 0.49 -5.38 -6.81
CA ARG A 23 -0.70 -6.14 -6.42
C ARG A 23 -0.97 -6.00 -4.91
N LEU A 24 0.09 -6.07 -4.10
CA LEU A 24 -0.04 -5.87 -2.66
C LEU A 24 -0.56 -4.47 -2.35
N LEU A 25 -0.06 -3.46 -3.06
CA LEU A 25 -0.52 -2.08 -2.89
C LEU A 25 -2.01 -1.96 -3.20
N ALA A 26 -2.46 -2.56 -4.30
CA ALA A 26 -3.87 -2.53 -4.69
C ALA A 26 -4.75 -3.22 -3.65
N ASP A 27 -4.35 -4.38 -3.15
CA ASP A 27 -5.09 -5.11 -2.13
C ASP A 27 -5.13 -4.33 -0.81
N THR A 28 -4.01 -3.73 -0.43
CA THR A 28 -3.92 -2.92 0.78
C THR A 28 -4.80 -1.68 0.68
N TRP A 29 -4.87 -1.07 -0.52
CA TRP A 29 -5.74 0.08 -0.78
C TRP A 29 -7.21 -0.27 -0.54
N VAL A 30 -7.65 -1.42 -1.06
CA VAL A 30 -9.03 -1.88 -0.86
C VAL A 30 -9.29 -2.16 0.62
N LEU A 31 -8.36 -2.83 1.28
CA LEU A 31 -8.50 -3.13 2.70
C LEU A 31 -8.54 -1.85 3.54
N TYR A 32 -7.69 -0.89 3.23
CA TYR A 32 -7.71 0.42 3.87
C TYR A 32 -9.10 1.06 3.75
N GLY A 33 -9.64 1.12 2.54
CA GLY A 33 -10.94 1.74 2.29
C GLY A 33 -12.06 1.08 3.08
N LYS A 34 -12.07 -0.24 3.12
CA LYS A 34 -13.07 -0.99 3.89
C LYS A 34 -12.94 -0.74 5.39
N THR A 35 -11.73 -0.75 5.90
CA THR A 35 -11.48 -0.55 7.34
C THR A 35 -11.88 0.85 7.77
N HIS A 36 -11.53 1.86 6.97
CA HIS A 36 -11.94 3.23 7.24
C HIS A 36 -13.47 3.37 7.19
N GLY A 37 -14.11 2.73 6.22
CA GLY A 37 -15.57 2.70 6.13
C GLY A 37 -16.22 2.05 7.35
N PHE A 38 -15.66 0.98 7.87
CA PHE A 38 -16.12 0.35 9.11
C PHE A 38 -16.00 1.30 10.29
N HIS A 39 -14.90 2.05 10.37
CA HIS A 39 -14.72 3.06 11.41
C HIS A 39 -15.83 4.12 11.35
N TRP A 40 -16.19 4.56 10.15
CA TRP A 40 -17.24 5.56 9.98
C TRP A 40 -18.63 5.04 10.37
N ASN A 41 -18.90 3.76 10.12
CA ASN A 41 -20.24 3.21 10.14
C ASN A 41 -20.57 2.31 11.32
N VAL A 42 -19.59 2.06 12.20
CA VAL A 42 -19.83 1.17 13.33
C VAL A 42 -20.89 1.77 14.27
N THR A 43 -21.81 0.91 14.72
CA THR A 43 -22.87 1.29 15.66
C THR A 43 -23.01 0.18 16.70
N GLY A 44 -23.85 0.44 17.70
CA GLY A 44 -24.21 -0.56 18.70
C GLY A 44 -23.46 -0.39 20.01
N PRO A 45 -23.65 -1.34 20.94
CA PRO A 45 -23.15 -1.21 22.30
C PRO A 45 -21.61 -1.23 22.41
N MET A 46 -20.92 -1.73 21.37
CA MET A 46 -19.46 -1.77 21.34
C MET A 46 -18.85 -0.65 20.49
N PHE A 47 -19.61 0.39 20.23
CA PHE A 47 -19.20 1.49 19.35
C PHE A 47 -17.80 2.01 19.72
N ASN A 48 -17.57 2.39 20.96
CA ASN A 48 -16.32 3.02 21.35
C ASN A 48 -15.12 2.08 21.12
N SER A 49 -15.25 0.80 21.47
CA SER A 49 -14.16 -0.17 21.31
C SER A 49 -13.86 -0.43 19.84
N LEU A 50 -14.90 -0.64 19.05
CA LEU A 50 -14.76 -0.96 17.62
C LEU A 50 -14.30 0.26 16.83
N HIS A 51 -14.86 1.42 17.12
CA HIS A 51 -14.46 2.67 16.47
C HIS A 51 -12.97 2.94 16.69
N GLY A 52 -12.49 2.78 17.93
CA GLY A 52 -11.08 2.95 18.26
C GLY A 52 -10.18 1.90 17.61
N MET A 53 -10.63 0.64 17.57
CA MET A 53 -9.89 -0.42 16.91
C MET A 53 -9.73 -0.15 15.42
N PHE A 54 -10.81 0.22 14.74
CA PHE A 54 -10.75 0.53 13.32
C PHE A 54 -9.92 1.78 13.04
N ASP A 55 -9.93 2.76 13.94
CA ASP A 55 -9.08 3.95 13.82
C ASP A 55 -7.60 3.55 13.77
N THR A 56 -7.16 2.72 14.69
CA THR A 56 -5.79 2.22 14.71
C THR A 56 -5.46 1.45 13.43
N GLN A 57 -6.36 0.55 13.02
CA GLN A 57 -6.13 -0.32 11.86
C GLN A 57 -6.04 0.47 10.56
N TYR A 58 -6.94 1.42 10.31
CA TYR A 58 -6.88 2.13 9.04
C TYR A 58 -5.68 3.07 8.97
N ASN A 59 -5.23 3.61 10.11
CA ASN A 59 -4.01 4.42 10.13
C ASN A 59 -2.77 3.58 9.81
N GLU A 60 -2.68 2.37 10.35
CA GLU A 60 -1.58 1.45 10.03
C GLU A 60 -1.58 1.07 8.54
N LEU A 61 -2.75 0.81 7.99
CA LEU A 61 -2.89 0.48 6.57
C LEU A 61 -2.50 1.67 5.70
N TRP A 62 -2.89 2.87 6.08
CA TRP A 62 -2.53 4.10 5.37
C TRP A 62 -1.01 4.24 5.29
N ASP A 63 -0.32 4.06 6.42
CA ASP A 63 1.13 4.14 6.47
C ASP A 63 1.79 3.06 5.60
N SER A 64 1.20 1.85 5.58
CA SER A 64 1.69 0.75 4.76
C SER A 64 1.65 1.06 3.26
N LEU A 65 0.67 1.82 2.80
CA LEU A 65 0.58 2.22 1.39
C LEU A 65 1.82 2.98 0.95
N ASP A 66 2.26 3.94 1.75
CA ASP A 66 3.47 4.70 1.45
C ASP A 66 4.71 3.80 1.41
N GLU A 67 4.85 2.92 2.38
CA GLU A 67 6.00 2.00 2.43
C GLU A 67 6.07 1.12 1.20
N ILE A 68 4.94 0.56 0.78
CA ILE A 68 4.89 -0.31 -0.41
C ILE A 68 5.24 0.48 -1.65
N ALA A 69 4.63 1.65 -1.82
CA ALA A 69 4.89 2.50 -2.99
C ALA A 69 6.36 2.93 -3.07
N GLU A 70 6.95 3.28 -1.94
CA GLU A 70 8.37 3.67 -1.88
C GLU A 70 9.30 2.51 -2.22
N ARG A 71 8.95 1.29 -1.83
CA ARG A 71 9.73 0.10 -2.20
C ARG A 71 9.69 -0.15 -3.71
N ILE A 72 8.55 0.07 -4.33
CA ILE A 72 8.43 -0.01 -5.80
C ILE A 72 9.36 1.01 -6.44
N ARG A 73 9.36 2.24 -5.95
CA ARG A 73 10.24 3.28 -6.47
C ARG A 73 11.72 2.95 -6.26
N ALA A 74 12.06 2.34 -5.14
CA ALA A 74 13.43 1.93 -4.86
C ALA A 74 13.95 0.87 -5.86
N LEU A 75 13.05 0.13 -6.48
CA LEU A 75 13.40 -0.82 -7.54
C LEU A 75 13.57 -0.16 -8.90
N GLY A 76 13.37 1.15 -9.01
CA GLY A 76 13.49 1.88 -10.26
C GLY A 76 12.21 1.87 -11.11
N MET A 77 11.09 1.46 -10.51
CA MET A 77 9.81 1.37 -11.22
C MET A 77 8.85 2.45 -10.72
N PRO A 78 7.89 2.89 -11.56
CA PRO A 78 6.88 3.84 -11.10
C PRO A 78 5.89 3.16 -10.16
N ALA A 79 5.43 3.91 -9.17
CA ALA A 79 4.35 3.47 -8.31
C ALA A 79 3.01 3.63 -9.05
N PRO A 80 1.99 2.81 -8.72
CA PRO A 80 0.66 2.97 -9.29
C PRO A 80 0.04 4.34 -8.98
N PHE A 81 -0.98 4.71 -9.75
CA PHE A 81 -1.77 5.92 -9.59
C PHE A 81 -1.04 7.21 -9.94
N GLY A 82 0.17 7.12 -10.40
CA GLY A 82 0.90 8.28 -10.84
C GLY A 82 1.24 8.17 -12.32
N ASP A 83 1.02 9.22 -13.07
CA ASP A 83 1.48 9.31 -14.44
C ASP A 83 2.85 9.96 -14.41
N SER A 84 3.84 9.31 -15.00
CA SER A 84 5.21 9.78 -14.98
C SER A 84 5.52 10.77 -16.12
N THR A 85 4.58 11.03 -16.99
CA THR A 85 4.81 11.94 -18.12
C THR A 85 4.65 13.40 -17.76
#